data_a2316b357b1d2fec641ae7f099457006
#
_entry.id   a2316b357b1d2fec641ae7f099457006
#
_cell.length_a   1.000
_cell.length_b   1.000
_cell.length_c   1.000
_cell.angle_alpha   90.00
_cell.angle_beta   90.00
_cell.angle_gamma   90.00
#
_symmetry.space_group_name_H-M   'P 1'
#
loop_
_entity.id
_entity.type
_entity.pdbx_description
1 polymer ?
#
loop_
_entity_poly.entity_id
_entity_poly.type
_entity_poly.pdbx_seq_one_letter_code
_entity_poly.pdbx_strand_id
1 'polypeptide(L)'
;IWGDDMPVTTENVEAGFTVDSYDNADFRPFLVPYLVSDQSQAKGTLIVLSGGGNTTRSNPNEAYRVAPAFLDLGYNCFVLQRRVEPYNNEDIVMDLQRSVRYIKYHAPEWGIDLENTLLGATGFSGGAGNLCTLMEKFYGDITPDQFDTDYVCDEIDAVNSDLDIAIPIY
;
A
#
# COMPACT_ATOMS: atom_id res chain seq x y z
N ILE A 1 -4.54 3.19 7.39
CA ILE A 1 -3.93 4.23 6.54
C ILE A 1 -4.96 5.26 6.06
N TRP A 2 -6.19 4.90 5.94
CA TRP A 2 -7.32 5.81 5.77
C TRP A 2 -7.89 6.15 7.15
N GLY A 3 -8.42 7.35 7.34
CA GLY A 3 -9.16 7.72 8.53
C GLY A 3 -10.56 7.09 8.55
N ASP A 4 -11.56 7.85 8.94
CA ASP A 4 -12.96 7.40 8.91
C ASP A 4 -13.49 7.33 7.46
N ASP A 5 -13.00 8.21 6.59
CA ASP A 5 -13.34 8.26 5.18
C ASP A 5 -12.27 7.54 4.33
N MET A 6 -12.74 6.75 3.37
CA MET A 6 -11.92 5.98 2.46
C MET A 6 -12.53 6.07 1.06
N PRO A 7 -11.78 6.47 0.02
CA PRO A 7 -12.32 6.56 -1.33
C PRO A 7 -12.78 5.19 -1.83
N VAL A 8 -13.95 5.14 -2.46
CA VAL A 8 -14.54 3.91 -2.99
C VAL A 8 -15.17 4.21 -4.36
N THR A 9 -14.60 3.65 -5.40
CA THR A 9 -15.11 3.75 -6.77
C THR A 9 -15.94 2.52 -7.18
N THR A 10 -15.96 1.48 -6.33
CA THR A 10 -16.75 0.27 -6.54
C THR A 10 -18.23 0.56 -6.34
N GLU A 11 -19.05 0.37 -7.39
CA GLU A 11 -20.49 0.53 -7.30
C GLU A 11 -21.13 -0.54 -6.41
N ASN A 12 -22.09 -0.14 -5.60
CA ASN A 12 -22.91 -1.04 -4.78
C ASN A 12 -22.08 -1.97 -3.87
N VAL A 13 -21.06 -1.44 -3.22
CA VAL A 13 -20.21 -2.19 -2.30
C VAL A 13 -21.01 -3.06 -1.34
N GLU A 14 -22.01 -2.50 -0.67
CA GLU A 14 -22.86 -3.24 0.28
C GLU A 14 -23.59 -4.42 -0.36
N ALA A 15 -24.07 -4.27 -1.59
CA ALA A 15 -24.73 -5.34 -2.33
C ALA A 15 -23.75 -6.40 -2.87
N GLY A 16 -22.48 -6.01 -3.10
CA GLY A 16 -21.43 -6.89 -3.56
C GLY A 16 -20.83 -7.78 -2.46
N PHE A 17 -21.00 -7.43 -1.19
CA PHE A 17 -20.48 -8.19 -0.07
C PHE A 17 -21.35 -9.43 0.23
N THR A 18 -20.89 -10.58 -0.22
CA THR A 18 -21.51 -11.88 0.04
C THR A 18 -20.66 -12.68 1.02
N VAL A 19 -21.15 -13.84 1.46
CA VAL A 19 -20.39 -14.76 2.30
C VAL A 19 -19.09 -15.24 1.68
N ASP A 20 -18.96 -15.18 0.37
CA ASP A 20 -17.77 -15.56 -0.39
C ASP A 20 -16.80 -14.39 -0.61
N SER A 21 -17.17 -13.17 -0.19
CA SER A 21 -16.29 -12.00 -0.28
C SER A 21 -15.16 -12.09 0.73
N TYR A 22 -13.96 -11.76 0.31
CA TYR A 22 -12.77 -11.78 1.16
C TYR A 22 -12.67 -10.56 2.08
N ASP A 23 -13.24 -9.42 1.67
CA ASP A 23 -13.39 -8.23 2.48
C ASP A 23 -14.86 -7.86 2.65
N ASN A 24 -15.15 -7.03 3.62
CA ASN A 24 -16.46 -6.44 3.87
C ASN A 24 -16.36 -4.91 3.95
N ALA A 25 -17.50 -4.22 4.01
CA ALA A 25 -17.56 -2.76 4.05
C ALA A 25 -16.80 -2.14 5.25
N ASP A 26 -16.60 -2.90 6.32
CA ASP A 26 -15.88 -2.45 7.52
C ASP A 26 -14.37 -2.64 7.42
N PHE A 27 -13.89 -3.35 6.38
CA PHE A 27 -12.45 -3.53 6.21
C PHE A 27 -11.77 -2.18 5.98
N ARG A 28 -10.70 -1.95 6.72
CA ARG A 28 -9.84 -0.77 6.56
C ARG A 28 -8.41 -1.20 6.26
N PRO A 29 -7.83 -0.75 5.14
CA PRO A 29 -6.44 -1.05 4.80
C PRO A 29 -5.47 -0.57 5.86
N PHE A 30 -4.43 -1.38 6.12
CA PHE A 30 -3.41 -1.06 7.12
C PHE A 30 -2.03 -1.59 6.74
N LEU A 31 -1.03 -1.08 7.42
CA LEU A 31 0.37 -1.47 7.25
C LEU A 31 0.82 -2.29 8.47
N VAL A 32 1.53 -3.39 8.21
CA VAL A 32 2.22 -4.16 9.24
C VAL A 32 3.71 -3.83 9.17
N PRO A 33 4.26 -3.11 10.17
CA PRO A 33 5.64 -2.66 10.14
C PRO A 33 6.62 -3.76 10.59
N TYR A 34 7.77 -3.81 9.93
CA TYR A 34 8.98 -4.54 10.31
C TYR A 34 10.12 -3.52 10.25
N LEU A 35 10.49 -2.96 11.40
CA LEU A 35 11.42 -1.83 11.46
C LEU A 35 12.78 -2.25 12.01
N VAL A 36 13.83 -1.73 11.39
CA VAL A 36 15.20 -1.81 11.91
C VAL A 36 15.24 -1.11 13.26
N SER A 37 15.81 -1.76 14.27
CA SER A 37 15.81 -1.25 15.65
C SER A 37 16.59 0.07 15.82
N ASP A 38 17.66 0.24 15.06
CA ASP A 38 18.43 1.48 14.98
C ASP A 38 18.25 2.08 13.59
N GLN A 39 17.36 3.07 13.49
CA GLN A 39 16.99 3.69 12.22
C GLN A 39 18.19 4.37 11.53
N SER A 40 19.23 4.76 12.27
CA SER A 40 20.46 5.29 11.66
C SER A 40 21.24 4.27 10.83
N GLN A 41 20.92 2.99 10.95
CA GLN A 41 21.51 1.88 10.21
C GLN A 41 20.57 1.33 9.11
N ALA A 42 19.37 1.88 8.98
CA ALA A 42 18.45 1.46 7.96
C ALA A 42 18.96 1.83 6.55
N LYS A 43 18.93 0.88 5.63
CA LYS A 43 19.42 1.03 4.25
C LYS A 43 18.39 1.57 3.29
N GLY A 44 17.13 1.55 3.70
CA GLY A 44 15.97 1.98 2.93
C GLY A 44 14.69 1.41 3.49
N THR A 45 13.59 1.71 2.83
CA THR A 45 12.24 1.29 3.24
C THR A 45 11.52 0.66 2.05
N LEU A 46 10.85 -0.48 2.26
CA LEU A 46 10.10 -1.21 1.25
C LEU A 46 8.66 -1.42 1.68
N ILE A 47 7.73 -1.16 0.77
CA ILE A 47 6.35 -1.63 0.87
C ILE A 47 6.29 -3.01 0.21
N VAL A 48 5.70 -3.99 0.89
CA VAL A 48 5.57 -5.36 0.39
C VAL A 48 4.09 -5.67 0.12
N LEU A 49 3.78 -6.02 -1.12
CA LEU A 49 2.45 -6.42 -1.57
C LEU A 49 2.45 -7.90 -1.93
N SER A 50 1.64 -8.68 -1.24
CA SER A 50 1.40 -10.07 -1.63
C SER A 50 0.54 -10.18 -2.88
N GLY A 51 0.63 -11.30 -3.58
CA GLY A 51 -0.27 -11.67 -4.66
C GLY A 51 -1.64 -12.13 -4.17
N GLY A 52 -2.28 -12.98 -4.96
CA GLY A 52 -3.60 -13.51 -4.71
C GLY A 52 -4.66 -13.01 -5.69
N GLY A 53 -4.26 -12.41 -6.83
CA GLY A 53 -5.13 -12.02 -7.94
C GLY A 53 -6.19 -10.98 -7.59
N ASN A 54 -5.98 -10.20 -6.53
CA ASN A 54 -6.96 -9.28 -5.94
C ASN A 54 -8.20 -9.96 -5.30
N THR A 55 -8.27 -11.29 -5.30
CA THR A 55 -9.34 -12.04 -4.62
C THR A 55 -8.96 -12.39 -3.18
N THR A 56 -7.66 -12.43 -2.89
CA THR A 56 -7.11 -12.73 -1.56
C THR A 56 -5.75 -12.07 -1.39
N ARG A 57 -5.17 -12.22 -0.18
CA ARG A 57 -3.81 -11.79 0.14
C ARG A 57 -2.96 -13.02 0.46
N SER A 58 -2.00 -13.34 -0.41
CA SER A 58 -1.07 -14.48 -0.25
C SER A 58 0.01 -14.20 0.80
N ASN A 59 -0.34 -13.51 1.88
CA ASN A 59 0.55 -13.02 2.93
C ASN A 59 1.49 -14.08 3.53
N PRO A 60 1.05 -15.32 3.83
CA PRO A 60 1.93 -16.30 4.46
C PRO A 60 3.19 -16.62 3.65
N ASN A 61 3.10 -16.55 2.32
CA ASN A 61 4.20 -16.92 1.43
C ASN A 61 4.96 -15.71 0.87
N GLU A 62 4.24 -14.63 0.53
CA GLU A 62 4.75 -13.52 -0.29
C GLU A 62 4.91 -12.21 0.49
N ALA A 63 4.55 -12.19 1.78
CA ALA A 63 4.73 -11.00 2.61
C ALA A 63 5.42 -11.34 3.94
N TYR A 64 4.83 -12.22 4.75
CA TYR A 64 5.34 -12.51 6.10
C TYR A 64 6.65 -13.31 6.13
N ARG A 65 7.09 -13.85 4.97
CA ARG A 65 8.42 -14.44 4.79
C ARG A 65 9.40 -13.46 4.14
N VAL A 66 8.87 -12.55 3.33
CA VAL A 66 9.69 -11.58 2.58
C VAL A 66 10.12 -10.42 3.47
N ALA A 67 9.18 -9.82 4.22
CA ALA A 67 9.49 -8.66 5.05
C ALA A 67 10.58 -8.95 6.12
N PRO A 68 10.55 -10.08 6.87
CA PRO A 68 11.64 -10.42 7.78
C PRO A 68 13.00 -10.61 7.08
N ALA A 69 13.01 -11.19 5.86
CA ALA A 69 14.25 -11.39 5.13
C ALA A 69 14.91 -10.06 4.72
N PHE A 70 14.10 -9.06 4.32
CA PHE A 70 14.60 -7.71 4.05
C PHE A 70 15.00 -6.99 5.34
N LEU A 71 14.27 -7.20 6.45
CA LEU A 71 14.63 -6.67 7.76
C LEU A 71 16.02 -7.16 8.19
N ASP A 72 16.31 -8.47 8.03
CA ASP A 72 17.61 -9.07 8.33
C ASP A 72 18.73 -8.48 7.45
N LEU A 73 18.40 -7.98 6.27
CA LEU A 73 19.33 -7.27 5.39
C LEU A 73 19.49 -5.78 5.74
N GLY A 74 18.73 -5.27 6.71
CA GLY A 74 18.80 -3.88 7.19
C GLY A 74 17.82 -2.92 6.50
N TYR A 75 16.73 -3.41 5.92
CA TYR A 75 15.68 -2.59 5.35
C TYR A 75 14.44 -2.55 6.24
N ASN A 76 13.85 -1.39 6.42
CA ASN A 76 12.48 -1.29 6.93
C ASN A 76 11.52 -1.90 5.92
N CYS A 77 10.51 -2.62 6.40
CA CYS A 77 9.45 -3.15 5.56
C CYS A 77 8.06 -2.84 6.14
N PHE A 78 7.13 -2.52 5.27
CA PHE A 78 5.72 -2.38 5.59
C PHE A 78 4.91 -3.32 4.71
N VAL A 79 4.29 -4.33 5.30
CA VAL A 79 3.37 -5.22 4.56
C VAL A 79 2.03 -4.53 4.44
N LEU A 80 1.61 -4.22 3.21
CA LEU A 80 0.32 -3.60 2.96
C LEU A 80 -0.80 -4.64 2.98
N GLN A 81 -1.75 -4.44 3.89
CA GLN A 81 -3.05 -5.11 3.89
C GLN A 81 -4.02 -4.24 3.09
N ARG A 82 -3.93 -4.36 1.75
CA ARG A 82 -4.80 -3.63 0.83
C ARG A 82 -6.19 -4.26 0.77
N ARG A 83 -7.18 -3.55 0.28
CA ARG A 83 -8.47 -4.14 -0.12
C ARG A 83 -8.28 -5.26 -1.16
N VAL A 84 -9.20 -6.18 -1.20
CA VAL A 84 -9.35 -7.20 -2.24
C VAL A 84 -10.83 -7.26 -2.65
N GLU A 85 -11.19 -8.17 -3.56
CA GLU A 85 -12.61 -8.32 -3.94
C GLU A 85 -13.55 -8.29 -2.73
N PRO A 86 -14.71 -7.64 -2.86
CA PRO A 86 -15.36 -7.18 -4.10
C PRO A 86 -14.93 -5.79 -4.59
N TYR A 87 -13.96 -5.16 -3.95
CA TYR A 87 -13.44 -3.87 -4.39
C TYR A 87 -12.77 -3.98 -5.78
N ASN A 88 -12.95 -2.97 -6.61
CA ASN A 88 -12.33 -2.91 -7.93
C ASN A 88 -10.82 -2.61 -7.85
N ASN A 89 -10.16 -2.64 -9.00
CA ASN A 89 -8.72 -2.44 -9.05
C ASN A 89 -8.29 -1.01 -8.68
N GLU A 90 -9.10 -0.01 -8.99
CA GLU A 90 -8.83 1.39 -8.64
C GLU A 90 -8.77 1.56 -7.13
N ASP A 91 -9.74 1.04 -6.39
CA ASP A 91 -9.80 1.09 -4.93
C ASP A 91 -8.57 0.41 -4.31
N ILE A 92 -8.17 -0.74 -4.85
CA ILE A 92 -7.01 -1.51 -4.38
C ILE A 92 -5.70 -0.75 -4.62
N VAL A 93 -5.58 -0.09 -5.77
CA VAL A 93 -4.37 0.68 -6.10
C VAL A 93 -4.32 2.00 -5.33
N MET A 94 -5.45 2.62 -5.02
CA MET A 94 -5.50 3.78 -4.12
C MET A 94 -4.99 3.44 -2.71
N ASP A 95 -5.20 2.23 -2.22
CA ASP A 95 -4.61 1.80 -0.94
C ASP A 95 -3.08 1.75 -1.00
N LEU A 96 -2.52 1.30 -2.13
CA LEU A 96 -1.07 1.32 -2.32
C LEU A 96 -0.56 2.77 -2.43
N GLN A 97 -1.22 3.60 -3.21
CA GLN A 97 -0.90 5.02 -3.32
C GLN A 97 -0.91 5.70 -1.95
N ARG A 98 -1.96 5.48 -1.17
CA ARG A 98 -2.11 6.01 0.18
C ARG A 98 -1.02 5.50 1.11
N SER A 99 -0.60 4.24 0.99
CA SER A 99 0.46 3.69 1.84
C SER A 99 1.83 4.34 1.57
N VAL A 100 2.13 4.69 0.32
CA VAL A 100 3.34 5.48 -0.01
C VAL A 100 3.31 6.83 0.70
N ARG A 101 2.20 7.56 0.57
CA ARG A 101 2.00 8.88 1.20
C ARG A 101 2.04 8.80 2.72
N TYR A 102 1.36 7.80 3.28
CA TYR A 102 1.29 7.58 4.72
C TYR A 102 2.67 7.34 5.33
N ILE A 103 3.50 6.52 4.67
CA ILE A 103 4.87 6.27 5.12
C ILE A 103 5.70 7.55 5.02
N LYS A 104 5.61 8.29 3.91
CA LYS A 104 6.34 9.56 3.75
C LYS A 104 5.94 10.60 4.80
N TYR A 105 4.64 10.71 5.06
CA TYR A 105 4.11 11.68 6.03
C TYR A 105 4.58 11.38 7.46
N HIS A 106 4.57 10.11 7.86
CA HIS A 106 4.93 9.69 9.21
C HIS A 106 6.41 9.29 9.39
N ALA A 107 7.19 9.22 8.31
CA ALA A 107 8.60 8.84 8.35
C ALA A 107 9.42 9.62 9.41
N PRO A 108 9.25 10.96 9.56
CA PRO A 108 9.98 11.71 10.58
C PRO A 108 9.63 11.28 12.01
N GLU A 109 8.38 10.94 12.29
CA GLU A 109 7.93 10.47 13.62
C GLU A 109 8.55 9.11 13.97
N TRP A 110 8.81 8.27 12.96
CA TRP A 110 9.40 6.95 13.13
C TRP A 110 10.93 6.95 13.07
N GLY A 111 11.52 8.11 12.83
CA GLY A 111 12.97 8.27 12.65
C GLY A 111 13.48 7.69 11.32
N ILE A 112 12.59 7.46 10.34
CA ILE A 112 12.95 6.96 9.01
C ILE A 112 13.47 8.12 8.18
N ASP A 113 14.70 8.02 7.70
CA ASP A 113 15.38 9.04 6.88
C ASP A 113 15.12 8.77 5.39
N LEU A 114 14.04 9.33 4.85
CA LEU A 114 13.73 9.26 3.42
C LEU A 114 14.43 10.35 2.58
N GLU A 115 15.18 11.25 3.20
CA GLU A 115 16.01 12.21 2.46
C GLU A 115 17.32 11.56 1.95
N ASN A 116 17.84 10.59 2.72
CA ASN A 116 19.13 9.93 2.42
C ASN A 116 18.97 8.44 2.09
N THR A 117 17.78 7.86 2.23
CA THR A 117 17.51 6.46 1.89
C THR A 117 16.33 6.33 0.95
N LEU A 118 16.24 5.21 0.23
CA LEU A 118 15.22 4.96 -0.77
C LEU A 118 13.91 4.45 -0.14
N LEU A 119 12.78 4.91 -0.69
CA LEU A 119 11.47 4.30 -0.51
C LEU A 119 11.09 3.53 -1.77
N GLY A 120 10.92 2.22 -1.63
CA GLY A 120 10.52 1.35 -2.73
C GLY A 120 9.27 0.54 -2.43
N ALA A 121 8.78 -0.16 -3.44
CA ALA A 121 7.75 -1.17 -3.26
C ALA A 121 8.09 -2.44 -4.06
N THR A 122 7.78 -3.60 -3.49
CA THR A 122 7.83 -4.89 -4.19
C THR A 122 6.46 -5.54 -4.16
N GLY A 123 6.04 -6.08 -5.27
CA GLY A 123 4.75 -6.74 -5.42
C GLY A 123 4.87 -8.09 -6.12
N PHE A 124 4.07 -9.06 -5.68
CA PHE A 124 4.05 -10.41 -6.21
C PHE A 124 2.74 -10.66 -6.97
N SER A 125 2.77 -11.23 -8.18
CA SER A 125 1.56 -11.60 -8.94
C SER A 125 0.54 -10.45 -9.01
N GLY A 126 -0.65 -10.60 -8.44
CA GLY A 126 -1.65 -9.51 -8.34
C GLY A 126 -1.10 -8.24 -7.68
N GLY A 127 -0.24 -8.37 -6.67
CA GLY A 127 0.46 -7.22 -6.06
C GLY A 127 1.45 -6.55 -7.01
N ALA A 128 2.09 -7.31 -7.91
CA ALA A 128 2.92 -6.76 -8.99
C ALA A 128 2.07 -5.97 -9.99
N GLY A 129 0.90 -6.51 -10.36
CA GLY A 129 -0.06 -5.81 -11.22
C GLY A 129 -0.54 -4.48 -10.60
N ASN A 130 -0.86 -4.48 -9.30
CA ASN A 130 -1.24 -3.24 -8.62
C ASN A 130 -0.09 -2.22 -8.60
N LEU A 131 1.15 -2.66 -8.38
CA LEU A 131 2.32 -1.80 -8.42
C LEU A 131 2.55 -1.20 -9.81
N CYS A 132 2.41 -2.00 -10.87
CA CYS A 132 2.47 -1.49 -12.25
C CYS A 132 1.36 -0.47 -12.52
N THR A 133 0.13 -0.72 -12.05
CA THR A 133 -0.99 0.21 -12.21
C THR A 133 -0.76 1.52 -11.44
N LEU A 134 -0.17 1.46 -10.24
CA LEU A 134 0.25 2.65 -9.51
C LEU A 134 1.18 3.51 -10.37
N MET A 135 2.25 2.89 -10.89
CA MET A 135 3.26 3.58 -11.70
C MET A 135 2.72 4.14 -13.01
N GLU A 136 1.65 3.57 -13.55
CA GLU A 136 1.02 4.01 -14.80
C GLU A 136 0.00 5.12 -14.61
N LYS A 137 -0.85 5.04 -13.56
CA LYS A 137 -2.08 5.84 -13.47
C LYS A 137 -2.23 6.66 -12.19
N PHE A 138 -1.55 6.29 -11.10
CA PHE A 138 -1.74 6.85 -9.76
C PHE A 138 -0.46 7.47 -9.19
N TYR A 139 0.52 7.70 -10.05
CA TYR A 139 1.84 8.16 -9.67
C TYR A 139 1.90 9.67 -9.44
N GLY A 140 2.77 10.11 -8.56
CA GLY A 140 3.05 11.53 -8.34
C GLY A 140 1.98 12.25 -7.53
N ASP A 141 1.48 13.33 -8.08
CA ASP A 141 0.54 14.26 -7.44
C ASP A 141 -0.94 13.93 -7.75
N ILE A 142 -1.21 12.80 -8.41
CA ILE A 142 -2.58 12.36 -8.69
C ILE A 142 -3.25 11.98 -7.36
N THR A 143 -4.42 12.57 -7.06
CA THR A 143 -5.12 12.41 -5.79
C THR A 143 -6.39 11.57 -5.93
N PRO A 144 -6.85 10.91 -4.84
CA PRO A 144 -8.02 10.02 -4.89
C PRO A 144 -9.32 10.69 -5.34
N ASP A 145 -9.52 11.97 -5.06
CA ASP A 145 -10.69 12.76 -5.47
C ASP A 145 -10.84 12.91 -6.99
N GLN A 146 -9.79 12.60 -7.75
CA GLN A 146 -9.87 12.52 -9.22
C GLN A 146 -10.59 11.24 -9.69
N PHE A 147 -10.76 10.25 -8.83
CA PHE A 147 -11.42 8.97 -9.11
C PHE A 147 -12.75 8.84 -8.35
N ASP A 148 -12.78 9.31 -7.11
CA ASP A 148 -13.96 9.38 -6.25
C ASP A 148 -14.23 10.85 -5.90
N THR A 149 -15.19 11.47 -6.58
CA THR A 149 -15.51 12.90 -6.42
C THR A 149 -16.20 13.24 -5.09
N ASP A 150 -16.67 12.25 -4.36
CA ASP A 150 -17.29 12.41 -3.05
C ASP A 150 -16.24 12.35 -1.93
N TYR A 151 -15.04 11.84 -2.24
CA TYR A 151 -13.94 11.79 -1.29
C TYR A 151 -13.29 13.16 -1.08
N VAL A 152 -13.01 13.51 0.15
CA VAL A 152 -12.34 14.77 0.53
C VAL A 152 -10.90 14.46 0.94
N CYS A 153 -9.95 14.92 0.14
CA CYS A 153 -8.53 14.74 0.41
C CYS A 153 -8.11 15.38 1.73
N ASP A 154 -7.27 14.69 2.48
CA ASP A 154 -6.65 15.16 3.72
C ASP A 154 -5.18 15.60 3.51
N GLU A 155 -4.48 15.93 4.60
CA GLU A 155 -3.08 16.37 4.56
C GLU A 155 -2.11 15.29 4.05
N ILE A 156 -2.44 14.00 4.21
CA ILE A 156 -1.61 12.90 3.70
C ILE A 156 -1.76 12.80 2.18
N ASP A 157 -2.93 13.11 1.62
CA ASP A 157 -3.13 13.11 0.17
C ASP A 157 -2.36 14.23 -0.54
N ALA A 158 -1.97 15.27 0.18
CA ALA A 158 -1.10 16.32 -0.34
C ALA A 158 0.37 15.88 -0.49
N VAL A 159 0.76 14.73 0.09
CA VAL A 159 2.10 14.16 -0.06
C VAL A 159 2.21 13.48 -1.42
N ASN A 160 3.32 13.69 -2.13
CA ASN A 160 3.60 13.04 -3.40
C ASN A 160 3.74 11.51 -3.24
N SER A 161 3.16 10.72 -4.15
CA SER A 161 3.16 9.26 -4.11
C SER A 161 4.29 8.59 -4.90
N ASP A 162 5.34 9.32 -5.28
CA ASP A 162 6.48 8.78 -5.99
C ASP A 162 7.24 7.74 -5.17
N LEU A 163 7.70 6.71 -5.86
CA LEU A 163 8.63 5.70 -5.35
C LEU A 163 9.99 5.84 -6.03
N ASP A 164 11.08 5.65 -5.29
CA ASP A 164 12.42 5.61 -5.86
C ASP A 164 12.66 4.32 -6.65
N ILE A 165 12.01 3.24 -6.25
CA ILE A 165 12.15 1.92 -6.91
C ILE A 165 10.84 1.12 -6.84
N ALA A 166 10.47 0.52 -7.96
CA ALA A 166 9.37 -0.42 -8.07
C ALA A 166 9.88 -1.78 -8.55
N ILE A 167 9.54 -2.84 -7.82
CA ILE A 167 10.05 -4.21 -8.06
C ILE A 167 8.83 -5.15 -8.24
N PRO A 168 8.19 -5.17 -9.41
CA PRO A 168 7.14 -6.14 -9.70
C PRO A 168 7.75 -7.52 -9.96
N ILE A 169 7.20 -8.56 -9.32
CA ILE A 169 7.67 -9.95 -9.42
C ILE A 169 6.54 -10.84 -9.95
N TYR A 170 6.74 -11.40 -11.16
CA TYR A 170 5.86 -12.24 -12.00
C TYR A 170 4.40 -11.84 -12.11
#